data_f052bd19fd0ec7cfc14941929db33b7d
#
_entry.id   f052bd19fd0ec7cfc14941929db33b7d
#
_cell.length_a   1.000
_cell.length_b   1.000
_cell.length_c   1.000
_cell.angle_alpha   90.00
_cell.angle_beta   90.00
_cell.angle_gamma   90.00
#
_symmetry.space_group_name_H-M   'P 1'
#
loop_
_entity.id
_entity.type
_entity.pdbx_description
1 polymer ?
#
loop_
_entity_poly.entity_id
_entity_poly.type
_entity_poly.pdbx_seq_one_letter_code
_entity_poly.pdbx_strand_id
1 'polypeptide(L)'
;MPRILCIILSGGRGERLYPLTKERAKPAVPFGGKYRLVDIPISSCIHSGYKQIYVLTQYASSSLHNHIANTYIFDSFTQGFVEILAAEQTHEHSSWYMGTADAVRKNFLHFHTQDPDYYIILSGDQLYRMDLREFFRNHLESQAEVSVAVTPVTRERAPHFGILEVDGQGRIVQFVEKPPADRDISHLRIPANLAANLKGLKPGREYLASMGIYIFNAGILEKALDNDLTDFGKEIIPQSIGRLKIQAYLFPGFWEDIGTIKSFYETNISLTTITPEFDFYNEDHPIYTRRRDLPASKINACVINQSLTADGCIITNANIMNSIVGIRTIIESGATLDGVVCMGADYYETAEEKARNRSLGIPDIGIGRGTLIRKAIIDKNARIGEVCRIGVDSLARPEGDFGHYYLRDGVIIIPKNAVVPSGSVI
;
A
#
# COMPACT_ATOMS: atom_id res chain seq x y z
N MET A 1 -2.16 20.90 -23.68
CA MET A 1 -2.55 20.42 -22.33
C MET A 1 -1.36 20.64 -21.41
N PRO A 2 -1.55 20.97 -20.14
CA PRO A 2 -0.44 21.12 -19.19
C PRO A 2 0.33 19.81 -19.07
N ARG A 3 1.65 19.89 -18.92
CA ARG A 3 2.54 18.75 -18.69
C ARG A 3 2.55 18.43 -17.21
N ILE A 4 2.10 17.25 -16.87
CA ILE A 4 1.99 16.79 -15.47
C ILE A 4 2.93 15.62 -15.26
N LEU A 5 3.82 15.77 -14.28
CA LEU A 5 4.73 14.72 -13.85
C LEU A 5 4.25 14.13 -12.51
N CYS A 6 4.06 12.82 -12.45
CA CYS A 6 3.70 12.11 -11.25
C CYS A 6 4.93 11.56 -10.55
N ILE A 7 5.00 11.75 -9.23
CA ILE A 7 6.10 11.26 -8.37
C ILE A 7 5.50 10.39 -7.28
N ILE A 8 5.85 9.10 -7.25
CA ILE A 8 5.38 8.16 -6.23
C ILE A 8 6.47 7.93 -5.20
N LEU A 9 6.20 8.31 -3.97
CA LEU A 9 7.13 8.18 -2.86
C LEU A 9 7.10 6.75 -2.30
N SER A 10 8.20 6.04 -2.44
CA SER A 10 8.35 4.62 -2.09
C SER A 10 9.62 4.33 -1.27
N GLY A 11 10.22 5.33 -0.67
CA GLY A 11 11.55 5.26 -0.02
C GLY A 11 11.56 4.89 1.46
N GLY A 12 10.42 4.76 2.13
CA GLY A 12 10.34 4.46 3.56
C GLY A 12 10.79 3.04 3.93
N ARG A 13 11.41 2.86 5.12
CA ARG A 13 11.84 1.54 5.63
C ARG A 13 10.69 0.57 5.87
N GLY A 14 9.48 1.06 6.15
CA GLY A 14 8.31 0.22 6.41
C GLY A 14 8.41 -0.58 7.70
N GLU A 15 9.07 -0.06 8.75
CA GLU A 15 9.34 -0.77 10.02
C GLU A 15 8.06 -1.25 10.71
N ARG A 16 6.98 -0.47 10.65
CA ARG A 16 5.67 -0.83 11.24
C ARG A 16 4.98 -2.01 10.53
N LEU A 17 5.43 -2.36 9.33
CA LEU A 17 4.93 -3.49 8.55
C LEU A 17 5.89 -4.70 8.58
N TYR A 18 6.98 -4.62 9.37
CA TYR A 18 7.88 -5.74 9.58
C TYR A 18 7.15 -6.91 10.27
N PRO A 19 7.30 -8.19 9.81
CA PRO A 19 8.36 -8.72 8.96
C PRO A 19 8.06 -8.75 7.44
N LEU A 20 6.90 -8.26 6.97
CA LEU A 20 6.54 -8.28 5.55
C LEU A 20 7.49 -7.45 4.68
N THR A 21 8.18 -6.49 5.29
CA THR A 21 9.19 -5.62 4.65
C THR A 21 10.62 -6.10 4.83
N LYS A 22 10.84 -7.29 5.38
CA LYS A 22 12.20 -7.84 5.60
C LYS A 22 13.00 -7.99 4.32
N GLU A 23 12.37 -8.46 3.24
CA GLU A 23 13.03 -8.78 1.95
C GLU A 23 12.53 -7.92 0.78
N ARG A 24 11.68 -6.92 1.04
CA ARG A 24 11.10 -6.05 0.01
C ARG A 24 10.70 -4.69 0.56
N ALA A 25 10.71 -3.68 -0.29
CA ALA A 25 10.15 -2.37 0.02
C ALA A 25 8.64 -2.47 0.32
N LYS A 26 8.11 -1.61 1.20
CA LYS A 26 6.68 -1.57 1.57
C LYS A 26 5.75 -1.52 0.34
N PRO A 27 5.99 -0.68 -0.69
CA PRO A 27 5.16 -0.64 -1.90
C PRO A 27 5.15 -1.94 -2.72
N ALA A 28 6.15 -2.81 -2.50
CA ALA A 28 6.24 -4.11 -3.17
C ALA A 28 5.55 -5.26 -2.41
N VAL A 29 4.95 -4.98 -1.24
CA VAL A 29 4.22 -6.00 -0.46
C VAL A 29 2.99 -6.47 -1.25
N PRO A 30 2.77 -7.79 -1.41
CA PRO A 30 1.60 -8.33 -2.08
C PRO A 30 0.30 -7.97 -1.33
N PHE A 31 -0.74 -7.63 -2.08
CA PHE A 31 -2.02 -7.21 -1.56
C PHE A 31 -3.16 -7.80 -2.41
N GLY A 32 -4.31 -8.11 -1.79
CA GLY A 32 -5.50 -8.57 -2.51
C GLY A 32 -5.27 -9.81 -3.38
N GLY A 33 -4.33 -10.70 -3.00
CA GLY A 33 -4.04 -11.98 -3.66
C GLY A 33 -3.09 -11.91 -4.85
N LYS A 34 -3.06 -10.83 -5.66
CA LYS A 34 -2.20 -10.74 -6.85
C LYS A 34 -1.54 -9.39 -7.09
N TYR A 35 -2.02 -8.32 -6.46
CA TYR A 35 -1.53 -6.97 -6.62
C TYR A 35 -0.34 -6.67 -5.71
N ARG A 36 0.26 -5.49 -5.89
CA ARG A 36 1.17 -4.87 -4.93
C ARG A 36 0.65 -3.48 -4.57
N LEU A 37 1.03 -2.96 -3.42
CA LEU A 37 0.53 -1.66 -2.96
C LEU A 37 0.83 -0.53 -3.97
N VAL A 38 2.00 -0.55 -4.60
CA VAL A 38 2.39 0.44 -5.63
C VAL A 38 1.51 0.43 -6.87
N ASP A 39 0.81 -0.67 -7.16
CA ASP A 39 -0.09 -0.77 -8.31
C ASP A 39 -1.26 0.21 -8.21
N ILE A 40 -1.65 0.60 -6.99
CA ILE A 40 -2.76 1.51 -6.71
C ILE A 40 -2.48 2.93 -7.24
N PRO A 41 -1.44 3.65 -6.77
CA PRO A 41 -1.14 5.00 -7.25
C PRO A 41 -0.74 5.02 -8.74
N ILE A 42 0.01 4.01 -9.21
CA ILE A 42 0.37 3.94 -10.65
C ILE A 42 -0.89 3.82 -11.51
N SER A 43 -1.84 2.94 -11.16
CA SER A 43 -3.08 2.79 -11.89
C SER A 43 -3.93 4.06 -11.87
N SER A 44 -4.00 4.76 -10.74
CA SER A 44 -4.69 6.05 -10.64
C SER A 44 -4.09 7.11 -11.56
N CYS A 45 -2.75 7.17 -11.69
CA CYS A 45 -2.08 8.06 -12.66
C CYS A 45 -2.45 7.69 -14.11
N ILE A 46 -2.33 6.41 -14.46
CA ILE A 46 -2.60 5.93 -15.83
C ILE A 46 -4.05 6.20 -16.23
N HIS A 47 -5.04 5.90 -15.39
CA HIS A 47 -6.46 6.17 -15.65
C HIS A 47 -6.76 7.66 -15.80
N SER A 48 -6.04 8.49 -15.08
CA SER A 48 -6.15 9.95 -15.20
C SER A 48 -5.47 10.51 -16.45
N GLY A 49 -4.80 9.66 -17.25
CA GLY A 49 -4.08 10.07 -18.44
C GLY A 49 -2.67 10.59 -18.17
N TYR A 50 -2.22 10.59 -16.92
CA TYR A 50 -0.89 11.05 -16.49
C TYR A 50 0.08 9.88 -16.55
N LYS A 51 0.80 9.75 -17.66
CA LYS A 51 1.62 8.58 -18.00
C LYS A 51 3.12 8.78 -17.77
N GLN A 52 3.55 9.97 -17.32
CA GLN A 52 4.93 10.25 -16.94
C GLN A 52 5.06 10.08 -15.43
N ILE A 53 5.62 8.96 -14.98
CA ILE A 53 5.59 8.54 -13.59
C ILE A 53 6.98 8.12 -13.13
N TYR A 54 7.52 8.81 -12.13
CA TYR A 54 8.70 8.38 -11.39
C TYR A 54 8.32 7.75 -10.05
N VAL A 55 9.00 6.66 -9.71
CA VAL A 55 8.85 5.97 -8.41
C VAL A 55 10.16 6.10 -7.64
N LEU A 56 10.16 6.89 -6.57
CA LEU A 56 11.36 7.12 -5.76
C LEU A 56 11.50 6.03 -4.71
N THR A 57 12.64 5.34 -4.66
CA THR A 57 12.89 4.22 -3.75
C THR A 57 14.29 4.21 -3.19
N GLN A 58 14.51 3.53 -2.06
CA GLN A 58 15.85 3.35 -1.49
C GLN A 58 16.05 2.02 -0.74
N TYR A 59 15.06 1.49 -0.02
CA TYR A 59 15.23 0.27 0.76
C TYR A 59 14.67 -0.94 0.05
N ALA A 60 15.41 -2.09 0.05
CA ALA A 60 14.99 -3.39 -0.44
C ALA A 60 14.23 -3.34 -1.79
N SER A 61 14.73 -2.52 -2.73
CA SER A 61 14.02 -2.10 -3.94
C SER A 61 14.01 -3.15 -5.07
N SER A 62 14.87 -4.17 -5.04
CA SER A 62 15.01 -5.16 -6.14
C SER A 62 13.67 -5.80 -6.56
N SER A 63 12.84 -6.18 -5.58
CA SER A 63 11.52 -6.75 -5.87
C SER A 63 10.56 -5.74 -6.50
N LEU A 64 10.67 -4.45 -6.14
CA LEU A 64 9.90 -3.36 -6.72
C LEU A 64 10.34 -3.08 -8.16
N HIS A 65 11.65 -2.99 -8.40
CA HIS A 65 12.23 -2.85 -9.74
C HIS A 65 11.73 -3.93 -10.70
N ASN A 66 11.89 -5.20 -10.30
CA ASN A 66 11.41 -6.32 -11.10
C ASN A 66 9.91 -6.28 -11.38
N HIS A 67 9.12 -5.79 -10.43
CA HIS A 67 7.69 -5.67 -10.63
C HIS A 67 7.35 -4.59 -11.64
N ILE A 68 7.85 -3.38 -11.45
CA ILE A 68 7.55 -2.22 -12.30
C ILE A 68 8.01 -2.45 -13.73
N ALA A 69 9.27 -2.88 -13.93
CA ALA A 69 9.86 -3.12 -15.24
C ALA A 69 9.10 -4.20 -16.06
N ASN A 70 8.43 -5.15 -15.39
CA ASN A 70 7.67 -6.22 -16.07
C ASN A 70 6.14 -5.96 -16.07
N THR A 71 5.69 -4.81 -15.59
CA THR A 71 4.26 -4.52 -15.49
C THR A 71 3.85 -3.37 -16.41
N TYR A 72 4.57 -2.26 -16.33
CA TYR A 72 4.16 -0.99 -16.95
C TYR A 72 5.05 -0.69 -18.15
N ILE A 73 4.66 -1.26 -19.29
CA ILE A 73 5.36 -1.09 -20.56
C ILE A 73 4.45 -0.27 -21.47
N PHE A 74 4.92 0.91 -21.86
CA PHE A 74 4.24 1.75 -22.83
C PHE A 74 4.87 1.55 -24.22
N ASP A 75 4.07 1.71 -25.25
CA ASP A 75 4.59 1.71 -26.62
C ASP A 75 5.34 3.02 -26.93
N SER A 76 6.15 3.02 -27.98
CA SER A 76 6.97 4.17 -28.39
C SER A 76 6.18 5.41 -28.84
N PHE A 77 4.87 5.30 -29.05
CA PHE A 77 4.03 6.39 -29.51
C PHE A 77 3.34 7.15 -28.38
N THR A 78 3.18 6.53 -27.20
CA THR A 78 2.42 7.11 -26.08
C THR A 78 3.20 8.10 -25.25
N GLN A 79 4.51 8.23 -25.41
CA GLN A 79 5.41 9.09 -24.61
C GLN A 79 5.23 8.92 -23.09
N GLY A 80 4.79 7.74 -22.65
CA GLY A 80 4.60 7.39 -21.25
C GLY A 80 5.76 6.55 -20.73
N PHE A 81 6.00 6.65 -19.43
CA PHE A 81 6.95 5.79 -18.72
C PHE A 81 6.54 5.58 -17.26
N VAL A 82 6.95 4.49 -16.67
CA VAL A 82 7.02 4.29 -15.23
C VAL A 82 8.45 3.90 -14.90
N GLU A 83 9.22 4.84 -14.38
CA GLU A 83 10.63 4.67 -14.10
C GLU A 83 10.92 4.76 -12.61
N ILE A 84 11.91 4.01 -12.17
CA ILE A 84 12.36 4.01 -10.78
C ILE A 84 13.62 4.86 -10.67
N LEU A 85 13.58 5.83 -9.77
CA LEU A 85 14.75 6.56 -9.32
C LEU A 85 15.10 6.06 -7.92
N ALA A 86 16.19 5.31 -7.84
CA ALA A 86 16.73 4.84 -6.58
C ALA A 86 17.62 5.93 -5.95
N ALA A 87 17.72 5.91 -4.61
CA ALA A 87 18.71 6.76 -3.96
C ALA A 87 20.11 6.38 -4.44
N GLU A 88 20.83 7.33 -5.01
CA GLU A 88 22.18 7.17 -5.56
C GLU A 88 23.19 7.94 -4.72
N GLN A 89 24.40 7.41 -4.64
CA GLN A 89 25.54 8.16 -4.14
C GLN A 89 26.24 8.81 -5.33
N THR A 90 26.27 10.13 -5.32
CA THR A 90 27.00 10.93 -6.31
C THR A 90 28.19 11.62 -5.63
N HIS A 91 29.07 12.25 -6.40
CA HIS A 91 30.17 13.04 -5.84
C HIS A 91 29.69 14.21 -4.97
N GLU A 92 28.48 14.72 -5.23
CA GLU A 92 27.84 15.83 -4.49
C GLU A 92 27.00 15.37 -3.32
N HIS A 93 26.41 14.16 -3.41
CA HIS A 93 25.49 13.62 -2.42
C HIS A 93 25.85 12.17 -2.07
N SER A 94 26.37 11.94 -0.87
CA SER A 94 26.72 10.60 -0.37
C SER A 94 25.68 9.97 0.56
N SER A 95 24.57 10.67 0.82
CA SER A 95 23.57 10.26 1.81
C SER A 95 22.30 9.68 1.17
N TRP A 96 21.69 8.73 1.87
CA TRP A 96 20.35 8.25 1.57
C TRP A 96 19.31 9.39 1.65
N TYR A 97 18.09 9.18 1.12
CA TYR A 97 17.01 10.13 1.32
C TYR A 97 16.68 10.26 2.81
N MET A 98 16.75 11.48 3.30
CA MET A 98 16.48 11.79 4.71
C MET A 98 14.99 11.94 5.02
N GLY A 99 14.17 12.03 3.98
CA GLY A 99 12.70 12.16 4.08
C GLY A 99 12.06 12.30 2.71
N THR A 100 10.77 12.57 2.72
CA THR A 100 9.94 12.63 1.51
C THR A 100 10.28 13.83 0.62
N ALA A 101 10.55 14.99 1.20
CA ALA A 101 10.93 16.21 0.49
C ALA A 101 12.37 16.13 -0.05
N ASP A 102 13.28 15.58 0.75
CA ASP A 102 14.66 15.36 0.35
C ASP A 102 14.77 14.39 -0.85
N ALA A 103 13.92 13.35 -0.88
CA ALA A 103 13.87 12.43 -2.01
C ALA A 103 13.47 13.14 -3.31
N VAL A 104 12.51 14.06 -3.26
CA VAL A 104 12.09 14.84 -4.44
C VAL A 104 13.20 15.81 -4.85
N ARG A 105 13.78 16.56 -3.89
CA ARG A 105 14.85 17.53 -4.14
C ARG A 105 16.05 16.91 -4.86
N LYS A 106 16.53 15.77 -4.40
CA LYS A 106 17.69 15.07 -4.98
C LYS A 106 17.47 14.56 -6.42
N ASN A 107 16.22 14.52 -6.88
CA ASN A 107 15.88 14.03 -8.21
C ASN A 107 15.43 15.13 -9.19
N PHE A 108 15.52 16.42 -8.83
CA PHE A 108 15.11 17.50 -9.74
C PHE A 108 15.83 17.48 -11.09
N LEU A 109 17.07 17.04 -11.16
CA LEU A 109 17.78 16.91 -12.43
C LEU A 109 17.03 16.03 -13.42
N HIS A 110 16.46 14.91 -12.95
CA HIS A 110 15.65 14.02 -13.77
C HIS A 110 14.30 14.65 -14.13
N PHE A 111 13.68 15.36 -13.20
CA PHE A 111 12.38 15.98 -13.42
C PHE A 111 12.43 17.13 -14.41
N HIS A 112 13.46 17.96 -14.37
CA HIS A 112 13.66 19.07 -15.28
C HIS A 112 13.78 18.63 -16.75
N THR A 113 14.24 17.41 -17.03
CA THR A 113 14.27 16.88 -18.41
C THR A 113 12.89 16.71 -19.01
N GLN A 114 11.85 16.60 -18.18
CA GLN A 114 10.47 16.47 -18.62
C GLN A 114 9.74 17.82 -18.73
N ASP A 115 10.35 18.91 -18.22
CA ASP A 115 9.85 20.28 -18.24
C ASP A 115 8.34 20.37 -17.85
N PRO A 116 7.94 19.89 -16.65
CA PRO A 116 6.54 19.84 -16.25
C PRO A 116 6.01 21.21 -15.83
N ASP A 117 4.72 21.44 -16.06
CA ASP A 117 4.00 22.61 -15.53
C ASP A 117 3.54 22.37 -14.09
N TYR A 118 3.24 21.08 -13.77
CA TYR A 118 2.75 20.65 -12.45
C TYR A 118 3.35 19.32 -12.03
N TYR A 119 3.50 19.16 -10.72
CA TYR A 119 3.86 17.90 -10.08
C TYR A 119 2.68 17.35 -9.31
N ILE A 120 2.40 16.04 -9.45
CA ILE A 120 1.51 15.30 -8.56
C ILE A 120 2.37 14.33 -7.75
N ILE A 121 2.41 14.52 -6.44
CA ILE A 121 3.18 13.69 -5.51
C ILE A 121 2.22 12.75 -4.81
N LEU A 122 2.49 11.43 -4.84
CA LEU A 122 1.64 10.40 -4.27
C LEU A 122 2.45 9.49 -3.34
N SER A 123 1.78 8.91 -2.35
CA SER A 123 2.33 7.84 -1.52
C SER A 123 2.19 6.49 -2.22
N GLY A 124 3.23 5.63 -2.14
CA GLY A 124 3.29 4.33 -2.81
C GLY A 124 2.67 3.16 -2.04
N ASP A 125 1.99 3.43 -0.91
CA ASP A 125 1.63 2.42 0.08
C ASP A 125 0.20 2.54 0.65
N GLN A 126 -0.69 3.18 -0.10
CA GLN A 126 -2.06 3.46 0.29
C GLN A 126 -3.07 2.78 -0.65
N LEU A 127 -4.27 2.51 -0.13
CA LEU A 127 -5.38 1.94 -0.89
C LEU A 127 -6.45 2.99 -1.13
N TYR A 128 -6.68 3.33 -2.38
CA TYR A 128 -7.71 4.26 -2.84
C TYR A 128 -7.97 4.07 -4.34
N ARG A 129 -9.06 4.65 -4.84
CA ARG A 129 -9.30 4.83 -6.28
C ARG A 129 -9.68 6.28 -6.50
N MET A 130 -8.77 7.06 -7.07
CA MET A 130 -8.94 8.50 -7.28
C MET A 130 -8.78 8.83 -8.77
N ASP A 131 -9.72 9.59 -9.32
CA ASP A 131 -9.51 10.28 -10.59
C ASP A 131 -8.73 11.57 -10.32
N LEU A 132 -7.43 11.54 -10.65
CA LEU A 132 -6.55 12.68 -10.43
C LEU A 132 -6.91 13.88 -11.32
N ARG A 133 -7.71 13.70 -12.38
CA ARG A 133 -8.21 14.81 -13.21
C ARG A 133 -9.17 15.71 -12.42
N GLU A 134 -9.98 15.11 -11.54
CA GLU A 134 -10.88 15.86 -10.67
C GLU A 134 -10.10 16.65 -9.62
N PHE A 135 -9.08 16.04 -9.04
CA PHE A 135 -8.18 16.70 -8.11
C PHE A 135 -7.43 17.86 -8.81
N PHE A 136 -6.93 17.63 -10.01
CA PHE A 136 -6.25 18.66 -10.80
C PHE A 136 -7.20 19.80 -11.23
N ARG A 137 -8.44 19.49 -11.62
CA ARG A 137 -9.46 20.49 -11.92
C ARG A 137 -9.73 21.40 -10.71
N ASN A 138 -9.91 20.82 -9.53
CA ASN A 138 -10.09 21.58 -8.30
C ASN A 138 -8.88 22.49 -8.00
N HIS A 139 -7.67 22.02 -8.24
CA HIS A 139 -6.45 22.82 -8.11
C HIS A 139 -6.47 24.05 -9.01
N LEU A 140 -6.85 23.90 -10.28
CA LEU A 140 -6.96 25.03 -11.22
C LEU A 140 -8.09 25.98 -10.86
N GLU A 141 -9.29 25.47 -10.60
CA GLU A 141 -10.46 26.28 -10.25
C GLU A 141 -10.26 27.11 -8.98
N SER A 142 -9.60 26.52 -8.00
CA SER A 142 -9.24 27.25 -6.77
C SER A 142 -8.07 28.20 -6.96
N GLN A 143 -7.39 28.21 -8.11
CA GLN A 143 -6.15 28.95 -8.34
C GLN A 143 -5.13 28.72 -7.23
N ALA A 144 -5.02 27.48 -6.77
CA ALA A 144 -4.08 27.10 -5.73
C ALA A 144 -2.65 27.06 -6.25
N GLU A 145 -1.69 27.36 -5.38
CA GLU A 145 -0.27 27.13 -5.65
C GLU A 145 0.14 25.72 -5.23
N VAL A 146 -0.55 25.21 -4.18
CA VAL A 146 -0.43 23.84 -3.67
C VAL A 146 -1.83 23.32 -3.37
N SER A 147 -2.09 22.06 -3.69
CA SER A 147 -3.31 21.38 -3.24
C SER A 147 -2.94 20.10 -2.48
N VAL A 148 -3.70 19.83 -1.43
CA VAL A 148 -3.54 18.64 -0.58
C VAL A 148 -4.82 17.82 -0.62
N ALA A 149 -4.75 16.55 -1.02
CA ALA A 149 -5.88 15.66 -0.89
C ALA A 149 -6.09 15.27 0.57
N VAL A 150 -7.34 15.37 1.04
CA VAL A 150 -7.72 15.12 2.43
C VAL A 150 -8.94 14.20 2.50
N THR A 151 -9.02 13.43 3.59
CA THR A 151 -10.16 12.56 3.86
C THR A 151 -10.68 12.77 5.29
N PRO A 152 -12.00 12.67 5.53
CA PRO A 152 -12.55 12.77 6.87
C PRO A 152 -12.20 11.56 7.73
N VAL A 153 -11.70 11.79 8.95
CA VAL A 153 -11.35 10.75 9.92
C VAL A 153 -11.99 11.00 11.28
N THR A 154 -12.06 9.95 12.11
CA THR A 154 -12.53 10.08 13.50
C THR A 154 -11.42 10.61 14.40
N ARG A 155 -11.80 11.05 15.62
CA ARG A 155 -10.84 11.54 16.64
C ARG A 155 -9.79 10.48 17.00
N GLU A 156 -10.20 9.22 17.09
CA GLU A 156 -9.33 8.09 17.47
C GLU A 156 -8.26 7.82 16.40
N ARG A 157 -8.56 8.12 15.14
CA ARG A 157 -7.61 7.93 14.02
C ARG A 157 -6.67 9.11 13.82
N ALA A 158 -7.02 10.29 14.33
CA ALA A 158 -6.23 11.53 14.15
C ALA A 158 -4.74 11.40 14.54
N PRO A 159 -4.34 10.68 15.61
CA PRO A 159 -2.93 10.51 15.97
C PRO A 159 -2.05 9.81 14.94
N HIS A 160 -2.64 9.19 13.94
CA HIS A 160 -1.90 8.47 12.90
C HIS A 160 -1.56 9.33 11.68
N PHE A 161 -2.19 10.52 11.54
CA PHE A 161 -2.15 11.34 10.32
C PHE A 161 -1.80 12.80 10.60
N GLY A 162 -1.40 13.51 9.57
CA GLY A 162 -1.40 14.95 9.58
C GLY A 162 -2.84 15.49 9.53
N ILE A 163 -3.25 16.25 10.53
CA ILE A 163 -4.61 16.84 10.65
C ILE A 163 -4.56 18.28 10.23
N LEU A 164 -5.54 18.67 9.41
CA LEU A 164 -5.60 19.99 8.81
C LEU A 164 -6.80 20.78 9.36
N GLU A 165 -6.56 22.07 9.61
CA GLU A 165 -7.61 23.07 9.75
C GLU A 165 -7.82 23.76 8.40
N VAL A 166 -9.07 23.93 8.02
CA VAL A 166 -9.45 24.64 6.78
C VAL A 166 -10.44 25.75 7.11
N ASP A 167 -10.36 26.84 6.35
CA ASP A 167 -11.36 27.89 6.42
C ASP A 167 -12.66 27.52 5.68
N GLY A 168 -13.67 28.41 5.70
CA GLY A 168 -14.95 28.18 5.03
C GLY A 168 -14.90 28.02 3.50
N GLN A 169 -13.75 28.30 2.87
CA GLN A 169 -13.49 28.13 1.44
C GLN A 169 -12.61 26.90 1.14
N GLY A 170 -12.24 26.14 2.18
CA GLY A 170 -11.38 24.97 2.05
C GLY A 170 -9.89 25.29 1.92
N ARG A 171 -9.46 26.55 2.19
CA ARG A 171 -8.05 26.89 2.26
C ARG A 171 -7.46 26.34 3.56
N ILE A 172 -6.28 25.73 3.48
CA ILE A 172 -5.58 25.20 4.65
C ILE A 172 -4.95 26.35 5.44
N VAL A 173 -5.33 26.47 6.71
CA VAL A 173 -4.86 27.51 7.62
C VAL A 173 -3.95 26.97 8.72
N GLN A 174 -4.06 25.69 9.04
CA GLN A 174 -3.16 25.00 9.97
C GLN A 174 -2.94 23.53 9.57
N PHE A 175 -1.77 23.01 9.90
CA PHE A 175 -1.41 21.59 9.74
C PHE A 175 -0.71 21.10 11.00
N VAL A 176 -1.22 20.01 11.58
CA VAL A 176 -0.67 19.38 12.78
C VAL A 176 -0.34 17.93 12.48
N GLU A 177 0.95 17.61 12.35
CA GLU A 177 1.39 16.25 12.07
C GLU A 177 1.26 15.36 13.31
N LYS A 178 0.48 14.29 13.17
CA LYS A 178 0.29 13.24 14.18
C LYS A 178 0.07 13.78 15.59
N PRO A 179 -1.01 14.54 15.82
CA PRO A 179 -1.28 15.10 17.15
C PRO A 179 -1.38 13.97 18.19
N PRO A 180 -0.71 14.08 19.37
CA PRO A 180 -0.85 13.11 20.43
C PRO A 180 -2.31 12.87 20.82
N ALA A 181 -2.64 11.64 21.26
CA ALA A 181 -4.02 11.25 21.54
C ALA A 181 -4.70 12.09 22.64
N ASP A 182 -3.91 12.61 23.58
CA ASP A 182 -4.32 13.46 24.71
C ASP A 182 -4.39 14.96 24.35
N ARG A 183 -3.85 15.37 23.20
CA ARG A 183 -3.88 16.76 22.77
C ARG A 183 -5.31 17.17 22.36
N ASP A 184 -5.77 18.32 22.85
CA ASP A 184 -7.01 18.91 22.34
C ASP A 184 -6.82 19.43 20.91
N ILE A 185 -7.60 18.90 19.99
CA ILE A 185 -7.64 19.28 18.58
C ILE A 185 -9.06 19.72 18.15
N SER A 186 -9.93 20.09 19.10
CA SER A 186 -11.33 20.46 18.81
C SER A 186 -11.44 21.62 17.82
N HIS A 187 -10.46 22.52 17.81
CA HIS A 187 -10.36 23.64 16.86
C HIS A 187 -10.08 23.21 15.41
N LEU A 188 -9.57 21.98 15.20
CA LEU A 188 -9.29 21.42 13.86
C LEU A 188 -10.49 20.69 13.25
N ARG A 189 -11.69 20.82 13.85
CA ARG A 189 -12.90 20.19 13.28
C ARG A 189 -13.26 20.81 11.95
N ILE A 190 -13.85 19.99 11.08
CA ILE A 190 -14.36 20.44 9.78
C ILE A 190 -15.41 21.54 10.00
N PRO A 191 -15.29 22.70 9.36
CA PRO A 191 -16.30 23.76 9.43
C PRO A 191 -17.68 23.26 9.02
N ALA A 192 -18.74 23.67 9.73
CA ALA A 192 -20.10 23.17 9.54
C ALA A 192 -20.63 23.37 8.10
N ASN A 193 -20.26 24.48 7.45
CA ASN A 193 -20.64 24.77 6.08
C ASN A 193 -19.97 23.79 5.06
N LEU A 194 -18.75 23.36 5.33
CA LEU A 194 -18.08 22.35 4.50
C LEU A 194 -18.62 20.94 4.81
N ALA A 195 -18.83 20.61 6.09
CA ALA A 195 -19.41 19.33 6.50
C ALA A 195 -20.79 19.09 5.86
N ALA A 196 -21.64 20.11 5.78
CA ALA A 196 -22.95 20.03 5.14
C ALA A 196 -22.89 19.72 3.63
N ASN A 197 -21.83 20.11 2.96
CA ASN A 197 -21.62 19.89 1.52
C ASN A 197 -20.90 18.57 1.22
N LEU A 198 -20.36 17.86 2.23
CA LEU A 198 -19.69 16.57 2.07
C LEU A 198 -20.70 15.44 1.91
N LYS A 199 -20.96 15.06 0.66
CA LYS A 199 -21.79 13.89 0.37
C LYS A 199 -21.13 12.63 0.96
N GLY A 200 -21.86 11.89 1.79
CA GLY A 200 -21.40 10.62 2.36
C GLY A 200 -20.46 10.75 3.57
N LEU A 201 -20.41 11.90 4.21
CA LEU A 201 -19.68 12.05 5.47
C LEU A 201 -20.26 11.08 6.52
N LYS A 202 -19.45 10.09 6.94
CA LYS A 202 -19.87 9.12 7.95
C LYS A 202 -19.90 9.77 9.34
N PRO A 203 -20.85 9.38 10.21
CA PRO A 203 -20.90 9.90 11.59
C PRO A 203 -19.57 9.72 12.33
N GLY A 204 -19.19 10.72 13.13
CA GLY A 204 -17.95 10.72 13.91
C GLY A 204 -16.67 11.07 13.15
N ARG A 205 -16.71 11.21 11.83
CA ARG A 205 -15.56 11.68 11.04
C ARG A 205 -15.54 13.21 10.96
N GLU A 206 -14.98 13.84 11.96
CA GLU A 206 -15.04 15.29 12.17
C GLU A 206 -13.75 16.02 11.84
N TYR A 207 -12.67 15.31 11.48
CA TYR A 207 -11.34 15.88 11.22
C TYR A 207 -10.89 15.55 9.80
N LEU A 208 -10.11 16.46 9.19
CA LEU A 208 -9.51 16.24 7.87
C LEU A 208 -8.08 15.72 8.04
N ALA A 209 -7.84 14.52 7.56
CA ALA A 209 -6.51 13.92 7.50
C ALA A 209 -5.89 14.13 6.12
N SER A 210 -4.62 14.51 6.09
CA SER A 210 -3.82 14.52 4.86
C SER A 210 -3.64 13.09 4.34
N MET A 211 -3.93 12.90 3.06
CA MET A 211 -3.67 11.64 2.38
C MET A 211 -2.20 11.50 1.93
N GLY A 212 -1.36 12.54 2.12
CA GLY A 212 0.00 12.54 1.57
C GLY A 212 0.03 12.58 0.04
N ILE A 213 -1.01 13.11 -0.57
CA ILE A 213 -1.14 13.31 -2.01
C ILE A 213 -1.24 14.81 -2.27
N TYR A 214 -0.33 15.32 -3.09
CA TYR A 214 -0.16 16.76 -3.31
C TYR A 214 -0.13 17.12 -4.78
N ILE A 215 -0.62 18.32 -5.14
CA ILE A 215 -0.33 18.98 -6.42
C ILE A 215 0.44 20.26 -6.13
N PHE A 216 1.48 20.50 -6.90
CA PHE A 216 2.27 21.72 -6.87
C PHE A 216 2.41 22.29 -8.27
N ASN A 217 2.32 23.61 -8.40
CA ASN A 217 2.86 24.30 -9.55
C ASN A 217 4.38 24.09 -9.61
N ALA A 218 4.97 23.85 -10.77
CA ALA A 218 6.39 23.45 -10.86
C ALA A 218 7.33 24.44 -10.19
N GLY A 219 7.28 25.70 -10.54
CA GLY A 219 8.15 26.73 -9.93
C GLY A 219 7.87 26.99 -8.43
N ILE A 220 6.70 26.58 -7.92
CA ILE A 220 6.39 26.63 -6.49
C ILE A 220 7.06 25.48 -5.76
N LEU A 221 7.04 24.27 -6.30
CA LEU A 221 7.72 23.11 -5.70
C LEU A 221 9.23 23.36 -5.59
N GLU A 222 9.85 23.86 -6.66
CA GLU A 222 11.28 24.18 -6.68
C GLU A 222 11.64 25.16 -5.56
N LYS A 223 10.90 26.26 -5.45
CA LYS A 223 11.10 27.27 -4.39
C LYS A 223 10.84 26.71 -2.98
N ALA A 224 9.81 25.87 -2.83
CA ALA A 224 9.46 25.26 -1.56
C ALA A 224 10.51 24.25 -1.08
N LEU A 225 11.31 23.69 -2.01
CA LEU A 225 12.36 22.72 -1.73
C LEU A 225 13.79 23.31 -1.79
N ASP A 226 13.94 24.62 -2.03
CA ASP A 226 15.22 25.34 -1.97
C ASP A 226 15.63 25.59 -0.51
N ASN A 227 15.84 24.52 0.23
CA ASN A 227 16.22 24.47 1.64
C ASN A 227 16.63 23.04 2.03
N ASP A 228 16.98 22.81 3.31
CA ASP A 228 17.42 21.51 3.84
C ASP A 228 16.29 20.72 4.54
N LEU A 229 15.04 21.16 4.45
CA LEU A 229 13.90 20.48 5.07
C LEU A 229 13.67 19.12 4.38
N THR A 230 13.28 18.13 5.17
CA THR A 230 13.32 16.74 4.73
C THR A 230 11.94 16.12 4.45
N ASP A 231 10.86 16.66 5.06
CA ASP A 231 9.53 16.03 5.03
C ASP A 231 8.43 17.01 4.60
N PHE A 232 7.56 16.56 3.67
CA PHE A 232 6.44 17.39 3.22
C PHE A 232 5.44 17.70 4.31
N GLY A 233 5.02 16.68 5.07
CA GLY A 233 3.97 16.83 6.08
C GLY A 233 4.43 17.51 7.35
N LYS A 234 5.67 17.25 7.78
CA LYS A 234 6.20 17.83 9.03
C LYS A 234 6.73 19.24 8.86
N GLU A 235 7.26 19.57 7.68
CA GLU A 235 8.07 20.77 7.51
C GLU A 235 7.61 21.62 6.33
N ILE A 236 7.58 21.11 5.11
CA ILE A 236 7.32 21.90 3.90
C ILE A 236 5.91 22.51 3.91
N ILE A 237 4.88 21.67 4.08
CA ILE A 237 3.48 22.15 4.06
C ILE A 237 3.20 23.11 5.23
N PRO A 238 3.55 22.79 6.52
CA PRO A 238 3.34 23.72 7.62
C PRO A 238 4.03 25.07 7.44
N GLN A 239 5.28 25.09 6.95
CA GLN A 239 6.01 26.36 6.74
C GLN A 239 5.52 27.17 5.54
N SER A 240 4.82 26.53 4.61
CA SER A 240 4.23 27.18 3.44
C SER A 240 2.88 27.84 3.75
N ILE A 241 2.20 27.46 4.84
CA ILE A 241 0.94 28.05 5.26
C ILE A 241 1.13 29.55 5.57
N GLY A 242 0.21 30.38 5.06
CA GLY A 242 0.29 31.82 5.17
C GLY A 242 1.17 32.54 4.13
N ARG A 243 2.06 31.77 3.44
CA ARG A 243 2.90 32.31 2.36
C ARG A 243 2.37 31.92 0.98
N LEU A 244 1.85 30.69 0.86
CA LEU A 244 1.28 30.12 -0.35
C LEU A 244 -0.23 29.94 -0.20
N LYS A 245 -0.94 29.93 -1.32
CA LYS A 245 -2.33 29.53 -1.38
C LYS A 245 -2.43 28.00 -1.42
N ILE A 246 -2.66 27.39 -0.26
CA ILE A 246 -2.77 25.94 -0.10
C ILE A 246 -4.25 25.57 0.02
N GLN A 247 -4.75 24.72 -0.88
CA GLN A 247 -6.15 24.30 -0.96
C GLN A 247 -6.31 22.85 -0.55
N ALA A 248 -7.31 22.52 0.27
CA ALA A 248 -7.71 21.15 0.55
C ALA A 248 -8.65 20.65 -0.56
N TYR A 249 -8.35 19.47 -1.09
CA TYR A 249 -9.28 18.70 -1.92
C TYR A 249 -9.88 17.58 -1.10
N LEU A 250 -11.18 17.66 -0.84
CA LEU A 250 -11.90 16.66 -0.07
C LEU A 250 -12.20 15.46 -0.96
N PHE A 251 -11.46 14.38 -0.74
CA PHE A 251 -11.65 13.14 -1.47
C PHE A 251 -12.88 12.38 -0.95
N PRO A 252 -13.90 12.13 -1.78
CA PRO A 252 -15.14 11.51 -1.34
C PRO A 252 -15.09 9.98 -1.27
N GLY A 253 -14.02 9.36 -1.80
CA GLY A 253 -13.88 7.91 -1.94
C GLY A 253 -13.31 7.23 -0.70
N PHE A 254 -13.19 5.92 -0.81
CA PHE A 254 -12.47 5.12 0.19
C PHE A 254 -10.97 5.41 0.14
N TRP A 255 -10.38 5.58 1.32
CA TRP A 255 -8.94 5.69 1.50
C TRP A 255 -8.49 5.00 2.77
N GLU A 256 -7.40 4.23 2.69
CA GLU A 256 -6.76 3.59 3.84
C GLU A 256 -5.23 3.64 3.72
N ASP A 257 -4.57 4.05 4.81
CA ASP A 257 -3.11 3.93 4.95
C ASP A 257 -2.76 2.53 5.45
N ILE A 258 -2.09 1.75 4.61
CA ILE A 258 -1.66 0.39 4.94
C ILE A 258 -0.28 0.47 5.61
N GLY A 259 -0.25 1.08 6.80
CA GLY A 259 0.99 1.41 7.51
C GLY A 259 1.42 0.41 8.58
N THR A 260 0.54 -0.48 9.07
CA THR A 260 0.79 -1.42 10.16
C THR A 260 0.35 -2.82 9.78
N ILE A 261 0.81 -3.83 10.52
CA ILE A 261 0.34 -5.22 10.35
C ILE A 261 -1.17 -5.32 10.52
N LYS A 262 -1.72 -4.62 11.51
CA LYS A 262 -3.16 -4.58 11.77
C LYS A 262 -3.92 -4.01 10.57
N SER A 263 -3.56 -2.80 10.11
CA SER A 263 -4.25 -2.18 8.97
C SER A 263 -4.10 -3.00 7.69
N PHE A 264 -2.92 -3.58 7.44
CA PHE A 264 -2.69 -4.48 6.31
C PHE A 264 -3.61 -5.71 6.37
N TYR A 265 -3.68 -6.38 7.52
CA TYR A 265 -4.51 -7.57 7.72
C TYR A 265 -6.01 -7.25 7.58
N GLU A 266 -6.50 -6.28 8.35
CA GLU A 266 -7.90 -5.89 8.37
C GLU A 266 -8.38 -5.42 6.98
N THR A 267 -7.58 -4.64 6.28
CA THR A 267 -7.91 -4.17 4.92
C THR A 267 -7.95 -5.33 3.92
N ASN A 268 -7.01 -6.29 3.98
CA ASN A 268 -7.10 -7.48 3.13
C ASN A 268 -8.36 -8.29 3.43
N ILE A 269 -8.66 -8.56 4.70
CA ILE A 269 -9.86 -9.32 5.08
C ILE A 269 -11.15 -8.60 4.68
N SER A 270 -11.20 -7.26 4.77
CA SER A 270 -12.38 -6.49 4.34
C SER A 270 -12.72 -6.69 2.86
N LEU A 271 -11.73 -6.97 2.01
CA LEU A 271 -11.96 -7.28 0.58
C LEU A 271 -12.79 -8.56 0.35
N THR A 272 -12.85 -9.45 1.34
CA THR A 272 -13.57 -10.72 1.24
C THR A 272 -15.06 -10.59 1.61
N THR A 273 -15.47 -9.46 2.14
CA THR A 273 -16.88 -9.21 2.50
C THR A 273 -17.77 -9.09 1.27
N ILE A 274 -19.07 -9.30 1.43
CA ILE A 274 -20.04 -9.26 0.32
C ILE A 274 -20.06 -7.89 -0.37
N THR A 275 -19.95 -6.81 0.40
CA THR A 275 -19.93 -5.43 -0.09
C THR A 275 -18.75 -4.68 0.52
N PRO A 276 -17.54 -4.88 0.02
CA PRO A 276 -16.35 -4.19 0.53
C PRO A 276 -16.41 -2.69 0.18
N GLU A 277 -15.87 -1.83 1.05
CA GLU A 277 -15.75 -0.38 0.76
C GLU A 277 -14.79 -0.10 -0.40
N PHE A 278 -13.82 -0.98 -0.63
CA PHE A 278 -12.96 -1.01 -1.80
C PHE A 278 -13.03 -2.38 -2.44
N ASP A 279 -13.15 -2.43 -3.75
CA ASP A 279 -13.10 -3.66 -4.54
C ASP A 279 -12.20 -3.51 -5.77
N PHE A 280 -11.88 -4.62 -6.43
CA PHE A 280 -11.07 -4.63 -7.66
C PHE A 280 -11.92 -4.78 -8.94
N TYR A 281 -13.25 -4.84 -8.84
CA TYR A 281 -14.17 -5.19 -9.93
C TYR A 281 -14.72 -3.98 -10.68
N ASN A 282 -13.94 -2.92 -10.78
CA ASN A 282 -14.31 -1.72 -11.54
C ASN A 282 -13.67 -1.79 -12.92
N GLU A 283 -14.46 -1.99 -13.98
CA GLU A 283 -13.99 -2.12 -15.36
C GLU A 283 -13.49 -0.79 -15.94
N ASP A 284 -14.06 0.34 -15.52
CA ASP A 284 -13.65 1.66 -15.99
C ASP A 284 -12.30 2.08 -15.42
N HIS A 285 -11.98 1.62 -14.20
CA HIS A 285 -10.74 1.95 -13.50
C HIS A 285 -10.11 0.70 -12.87
N PRO A 286 -9.69 -0.30 -13.67
CA PRO A 286 -9.04 -1.51 -13.17
C PRO A 286 -7.68 -1.18 -12.54
N ILE A 287 -7.30 -1.90 -11.51
CA ILE A 287 -5.94 -1.82 -10.99
C ILE A 287 -5.03 -2.69 -11.84
N TYR A 288 -4.10 -2.08 -12.55
CA TYR A 288 -3.10 -2.78 -13.34
C TYR A 288 -2.06 -3.41 -12.44
N THR A 289 -1.69 -4.64 -12.75
CA THR A 289 -0.62 -5.36 -12.06
C THR A 289 0.11 -6.28 -13.03
N ARG A 290 1.24 -6.83 -12.60
CA ARG A 290 2.05 -7.73 -13.43
C ARG A 290 1.23 -8.90 -13.96
N ARG A 291 1.11 -8.98 -15.26
CA ARG A 291 0.59 -10.16 -15.96
C ARG A 291 1.56 -11.32 -15.81
N ARG A 292 1.08 -12.48 -15.41
CA ARG A 292 1.93 -13.63 -15.11
C ARG A 292 1.59 -14.86 -15.95
N ASP A 293 0.61 -14.76 -16.83
CA ASP A 293 0.13 -15.86 -17.72
C ASP A 293 -0.07 -17.18 -16.96
N LEU A 294 -0.70 -17.09 -15.78
CA LEU A 294 -0.98 -18.24 -14.93
C LEU A 294 -2.21 -19.00 -15.43
N PRO A 295 -2.27 -20.34 -15.23
CA PRO A 295 -3.47 -21.11 -15.50
C PRO A 295 -4.59 -20.71 -14.53
N ALA A 296 -5.83 -21.05 -14.88
CA ALA A 296 -6.95 -20.95 -13.95
C ALA A 296 -6.70 -21.79 -12.68
N SER A 297 -7.23 -21.36 -11.55
CA SER A 297 -7.11 -22.10 -10.30
C SER A 297 -7.89 -23.41 -10.34
N LYS A 298 -7.25 -24.51 -9.91
CA LYS A 298 -7.83 -25.84 -9.82
C LYS A 298 -8.37 -26.08 -8.41
N ILE A 299 -9.69 -26.21 -8.28
CA ILE A 299 -10.38 -26.38 -7.00
C ILE A 299 -11.13 -27.73 -7.01
N ASN A 300 -10.78 -28.63 -6.08
CA ASN A 300 -11.36 -29.97 -5.99
C ASN A 300 -12.00 -30.20 -4.62
N ALA A 301 -13.30 -30.47 -4.57
CA ALA A 301 -14.05 -30.87 -3.37
C ALA A 301 -13.86 -29.89 -2.18
N CYS A 302 -13.91 -28.58 -2.42
CA CYS A 302 -13.67 -27.54 -1.41
C CYS A 302 -14.95 -26.84 -0.98
N VAL A 303 -14.98 -26.34 0.25
CA VAL A 303 -15.94 -25.35 0.74
C VAL A 303 -15.23 -24.01 0.83
N ILE A 304 -15.65 -23.04 0.01
CA ILE A 304 -15.06 -21.70 -0.01
C ILE A 304 -16.17 -20.68 0.23
N ASN A 305 -16.02 -19.85 1.26
CA ASN A 305 -16.99 -18.83 1.62
C ASN A 305 -16.31 -17.50 1.93
N GLN A 306 -16.85 -16.37 1.44
CA GLN A 306 -16.33 -15.01 1.65
C GLN A 306 -14.81 -14.93 1.46
N SER A 307 -14.31 -15.42 0.32
CA SER A 307 -12.87 -15.53 0.08
C SER A 307 -12.50 -15.13 -1.34
N LEU A 308 -11.29 -14.62 -1.51
CA LEU A 308 -10.70 -14.31 -2.80
C LEU A 308 -9.66 -15.37 -3.15
N THR A 309 -9.74 -15.96 -4.34
CA THR A 309 -8.75 -16.91 -4.85
C THR A 309 -8.13 -16.37 -6.13
N ALA A 310 -6.82 -16.18 -6.13
CA ALA A 310 -6.06 -15.68 -7.28
C ALA A 310 -5.71 -16.81 -8.27
N ASP A 311 -5.07 -16.46 -9.41
CA ASP A 311 -4.74 -17.35 -10.48
C ASP A 311 -3.67 -18.41 -10.08
N GLY A 312 -3.74 -19.58 -10.70
CA GLY A 312 -2.74 -20.63 -10.58
C GLY A 312 -2.75 -21.42 -9.27
N CYS A 313 -3.80 -21.33 -8.46
CA CYS A 313 -3.90 -22.11 -7.23
C CYS A 313 -4.29 -23.57 -7.49
N ILE A 314 -3.83 -24.48 -6.60
CA ILE A 314 -4.24 -25.89 -6.56
C ILE A 314 -4.76 -26.15 -5.15
N ILE A 315 -6.07 -26.36 -5.02
CA ILE A 315 -6.73 -26.49 -3.72
C ILE A 315 -7.54 -27.79 -3.75
N THR A 316 -7.28 -28.68 -2.78
CA THR A 316 -7.90 -30.00 -2.74
C THR A 316 -8.52 -30.24 -1.37
N ASN A 317 -9.83 -30.56 -1.34
CA ASN A 317 -10.59 -30.97 -0.15
C ASN A 317 -10.29 -30.08 1.08
N ALA A 318 -10.47 -28.77 0.91
CA ALA A 318 -10.16 -27.76 1.93
C ALA A 318 -11.39 -26.92 2.28
N ASN A 319 -11.39 -26.38 3.51
CA ASN A 319 -12.38 -25.40 3.97
C ASN A 319 -11.69 -24.02 4.07
N ILE A 320 -12.20 -23.04 3.33
CA ILE A 320 -11.61 -21.70 3.27
C ILE A 320 -12.70 -20.67 3.56
N MET A 321 -12.53 -19.88 4.63
CA MET A 321 -13.48 -18.87 5.05
C MET A 321 -12.76 -17.54 5.30
N ASN A 322 -13.39 -16.43 4.92
CA ASN A 322 -12.93 -15.06 5.19
C ASN A 322 -11.45 -14.86 4.82
N SER A 323 -10.98 -15.44 3.71
CA SER A 323 -9.55 -15.57 3.44
C SER A 323 -9.17 -15.12 2.04
N ILE A 324 -7.93 -14.70 1.88
CA ILE A 324 -7.32 -14.40 0.59
C ILE A 324 -6.30 -15.48 0.27
N VAL A 325 -6.47 -16.14 -0.87
CA VAL A 325 -5.56 -17.14 -1.41
C VAL A 325 -4.83 -16.55 -2.60
N GLY A 326 -3.57 -16.17 -2.40
CA GLY A 326 -2.72 -15.52 -3.41
C GLY A 326 -2.25 -16.49 -4.50
N ILE A 327 -1.67 -15.91 -5.55
CA ILE A 327 -1.25 -16.64 -6.76
C ILE A 327 -0.39 -17.88 -6.46
N ARG A 328 -0.61 -18.99 -7.21
CA ARG A 328 0.15 -20.23 -7.11
C ARG A 328 0.10 -20.93 -5.75
N THR A 329 -0.85 -20.58 -4.88
CA THR A 329 -0.97 -21.28 -3.60
C THR A 329 -1.39 -22.72 -3.81
N ILE A 330 -0.68 -23.64 -3.15
CA ILE A 330 -1.06 -25.04 -3.07
C ILE A 330 -1.62 -25.30 -1.67
N ILE A 331 -2.84 -25.84 -1.59
CA ILE A 331 -3.49 -26.22 -0.32
C ILE A 331 -3.88 -27.69 -0.41
N GLU A 332 -3.29 -28.48 0.48
CA GLU A 332 -3.47 -29.93 0.53
C GLU A 332 -4.77 -30.32 1.27
N SER A 333 -5.15 -31.59 1.09
CA SER A 333 -6.41 -32.16 1.59
C SER A 333 -6.58 -32.05 3.11
N GLY A 334 -7.79 -31.67 3.54
CA GLY A 334 -8.16 -31.54 4.94
C GLY A 334 -7.71 -30.23 5.59
N ALA A 335 -7.07 -29.34 4.85
CA ALA A 335 -6.69 -28.03 5.41
C ALA A 335 -7.90 -27.14 5.66
N THR A 336 -7.82 -26.32 6.70
CA THR A 336 -8.85 -25.33 7.06
C THR A 336 -8.20 -23.98 7.28
N LEU A 337 -8.67 -22.96 6.56
CA LEU A 337 -8.24 -21.55 6.65
C LEU A 337 -9.43 -20.69 7.07
N ASP A 338 -9.24 -19.85 8.10
CA ASP A 338 -10.25 -18.89 8.54
C ASP A 338 -9.59 -17.55 8.90
N GLY A 339 -9.92 -16.48 8.17
CA GLY A 339 -9.30 -15.18 8.32
C GLY A 339 -7.81 -15.20 7.97
N VAL A 340 -7.43 -15.85 6.86
CA VAL A 340 -6.02 -16.00 6.44
C VAL A 340 -5.74 -15.15 5.22
N VAL A 341 -4.65 -14.37 5.27
CA VAL A 341 -4.09 -13.68 4.11
C VAL A 341 -2.88 -14.45 3.63
N CYS A 342 -3.06 -15.32 2.62
CA CYS A 342 -2.00 -16.06 1.97
C CYS A 342 -1.52 -15.30 0.73
N MET A 343 -0.23 -14.92 0.69
CA MET A 343 0.36 -14.14 -0.42
C MET A 343 0.78 -14.99 -1.61
N GLY A 344 0.72 -16.31 -1.48
CA GLY A 344 1.00 -17.24 -2.56
C GLY A 344 2.46 -17.63 -2.75
N ALA A 345 2.82 -17.98 -3.97
CA ALA A 345 4.18 -18.40 -4.32
C ALA A 345 4.73 -17.66 -5.54
N ASP A 346 6.05 -17.59 -5.64
CA ASP A 346 6.74 -16.98 -6.78
C ASP A 346 6.92 -17.99 -7.94
N TYR A 347 6.92 -19.29 -7.66
CA TYR A 347 7.10 -20.41 -8.61
C TYR A 347 6.40 -21.69 -8.12
N TYR A 348 6.29 -22.69 -9.01
CA TYR A 348 5.92 -24.06 -8.64
C TYR A 348 7.18 -24.89 -8.50
N GLU A 349 7.26 -25.72 -7.47
CA GLU A 349 8.37 -26.67 -7.30
C GLU A 349 8.29 -27.80 -8.32
N THR A 350 9.43 -28.17 -8.88
CA THR A 350 9.57 -29.33 -9.73
C THR A 350 9.47 -30.66 -8.92
N ALA A 351 9.22 -31.79 -9.59
CA ALA A 351 9.17 -33.07 -8.92
C ALA A 351 10.52 -33.43 -8.23
N GLU A 352 11.63 -33.01 -8.82
CA GLU A 352 12.97 -33.24 -8.28
C GLU A 352 13.21 -32.41 -7.01
N GLU A 353 12.82 -31.10 -7.02
CA GLU A 353 12.91 -30.23 -5.85
C GLU A 353 12.06 -30.77 -4.69
N LYS A 354 10.84 -31.22 -4.97
CA LYS A 354 9.97 -31.87 -3.98
C LYS A 354 10.56 -33.13 -3.41
N ALA A 355 11.13 -33.99 -4.24
CA ALA A 355 11.80 -35.24 -3.80
C ALA A 355 13.01 -34.94 -2.89
N ARG A 356 13.83 -33.94 -3.26
CA ARG A 356 14.95 -33.46 -2.46
C ARG A 356 14.48 -32.88 -1.12
N ASN A 357 13.46 -32.03 -1.13
CA ASN A 357 12.92 -31.40 0.09
C ASN A 357 12.41 -32.47 1.07
N ARG A 358 11.67 -33.48 0.55
CA ARG A 358 11.18 -34.61 1.37
C ARG A 358 12.31 -35.40 2.01
N SER A 359 13.42 -35.65 1.30
CA SER A 359 14.59 -36.34 1.85
C SER A 359 15.26 -35.56 2.99
N LEU A 360 15.07 -34.24 3.03
CA LEU A 360 15.57 -33.34 4.06
C LEU A 360 14.53 -33.02 5.16
N GLY A 361 13.34 -33.61 5.09
CA GLY A 361 12.25 -33.32 6.02
C GLY A 361 11.65 -31.91 5.86
N ILE A 362 11.87 -31.27 4.71
CA ILE A 362 11.36 -29.92 4.42
C ILE A 362 10.00 -30.05 3.70
N PRO A 363 8.92 -29.42 4.21
CA PRO A 363 7.63 -29.39 3.53
C PRO A 363 7.69 -28.75 2.15
N ASP A 364 6.80 -29.13 1.25
CA ASP A 364 6.61 -28.45 -0.05
C ASP A 364 6.08 -27.02 0.18
N ILE A 365 6.27 -26.12 -0.80
CA ILE A 365 5.70 -24.77 -0.76
C ILE A 365 4.18 -24.84 -0.73
N GLY A 366 3.56 -24.18 0.24
CA GLY A 366 2.12 -24.14 0.40
C GLY A 366 1.67 -24.57 1.79
N ILE A 367 0.47 -25.13 1.87
CA ILE A 367 -0.17 -25.52 3.13
C ILE A 367 -0.42 -27.02 3.11
N GLY A 368 0.23 -27.73 4.03
CA GLY A 368 0.21 -29.17 4.14
C GLY A 368 -1.12 -29.72 4.63
N ARG A 369 -1.28 -31.03 4.45
CA ARG A 369 -2.49 -31.81 4.73
C ARG A 369 -2.97 -31.65 6.19
N GLY A 370 -4.29 -31.49 6.38
CA GLY A 370 -4.89 -31.47 7.71
C GLY A 370 -4.51 -30.26 8.58
N THR A 371 -3.88 -29.25 8.01
CA THR A 371 -3.43 -28.06 8.72
C THR A 371 -4.57 -27.08 8.98
N LEU A 372 -4.66 -26.55 10.20
CA LEU A 372 -5.62 -25.53 10.61
C LEU A 372 -4.91 -24.20 10.83
N ILE A 373 -5.35 -23.17 10.11
CA ILE A 373 -4.80 -21.81 10.22
C ILE A 373 -5.93 -20.82 10.50
N ARG A 374 -5.75 -19.98 11.52
CA ARG A 374 -6.68 -18.90 11.86
C ARG A 374 -5.96 -17.59 12.07
N LYS A 375 -6.58 -16.49 11.63
CA LYS A 375 -6.11 -15.11 11.86
C LYS A 375 -4.60 -14.94 11.62
N ALA A 376 -4.15 -15.25 10.40
CA ALA A 376 -2.73 -15.25 10.07
C ALA A 376 -2.43 -14.61 8.71
N ILE A 377 -1.20 -14.12 8.56
CA ILE A 377 -0.61 -13.72 7.28
C ILE A 377 0.45 -14.76 6.93
N ILE A 378 0.30 -15.39 5.78
CA ILE A 378 1.26 -16.35 5.22
C ILE A 378 1.94 -15.68 4.05
N ASP A 379 3.20 -15.31 4.23
CA ASP A 379 3.95 -14.63 3.18
C ASP A 379 4.43 -15.62 2.10
N LYS A 380 4.99 -15.10 1.03
CA LYS A 380 5.33 -15.87 -0.18
C LYS A 380 6.31 -16.99 0.07
N ASN A 381 6.09 -18.10 -0.64
CA ASN A 381 6.93 -19.29 -0.61
C ASN A 381 7.04 -19.95 0.78
N ALA A 382 6.14 -19.63 1.71
CA ALA A 382 6.09 -20.30 3.00
C ALA A 382 5.80 -21.79 2.81
N ARG A 383 6.46 -22.62 3.61
CA ARG A 383 6.38 -24.08 3.62
C ARG A 383 5.76 -24.53 4.93
N ILE A 384 4.47 -24.83 4.90
CA ILE A 384 3.74 -25.24 6.09
C ILE A 384 3.49 -26.76 6.01
N GLY A 385 4.04 -27.48 6.97
CA GLY A 385 3.92 -28.93 7.04
C GLY A 385 2.51 -29.43 7.31
N GLU A 386 2.37 -30.73 7.44
CA GLU A 386 1.08 -31.39 7.69
C GLU A 386 0.65 -31.27 9.15
N VAL A 387 -0.66 -31.26 9.40
CA VAL A 387 -1.29 -31.31 10.74
C VAL A 387 -0.81 -30.17 11.67
N CYS A 388 -0.45 -29.01 11.11
CA CYS A 388 -0.11 -27.84 11.89
C CYS A 388 -1.36 -27.16 12.44
N ARG A 389 -1.21 -26.45 13.57
CA ARG A 389 -2.24 -25.62 14.22
C ARG A 389 -1.67 -24.22 14.40
N ILE A 390 -2.10 -23.25 13.60
CA ILE A 390 -1.55 -21.89 13.57
C ILE A 390 -2.64 -20.90 13.93
N GLY A 391 -2.38 -20.03 14.91
CA GLY A 391 -3.30 -18.97 15.33
C GLY A 391 -4.51 -19.45 16.14
N VAL A 392 -4.55 -20.71 16.55
CA VAL A 392 -5.70 -21.29 17.26
C VAL A 392 -5.74 -20.84 18.73
N ASP A 393 -4.57 -20.65 19.35
CA ASP A 393 -4.42 -20.30 20.77
C ASP A 393 -3.62 -18.99 20.96
N SER A 394 -3.54 -18.14 19.94
CA SER A 394 -2.63 -16.98 19.91
C SER A 394 -2.99 -15.83 20.86
N LEU A 395 -4.18 -15.80 21.42
CA LEU A 395 -4.66 -14.72 22.30
C LEU A 395 -3.91 -14.60 23.64
N ALA A 396 -3.16 -15.63 24.04
CA ALA A 396 -2.43 -15.69 25.32
C ALA A 396 -0.91 -15.46 25.22
N ARG A 397 -0.37 -15.23 23.99
CA ARG A 397 1.08 -15.08 23.80
C ARG A 397 1.47 -13.61 23.67
N PRO A 398 2.61 -13.19 24.26
CA PRO A 398 3.13 -11.84 24.04
C PRO A 398 3.57 -11.65 22.60
N GLU A 399 3.50 -10.42 22.12
CA GLU A 399 4.08 -10.06 20.82
C GLU A 399 5.59 -10.37 20.78
N GLY A 400 6.10 -10.83 19.67
CA GLY A 400 7.50 -11.23 19.58
C GLY A 400 7.91 -11.82 18.25
N ASP A 401 9.22 -12.10 18.16
CA ASP A 401 9.88 -12.86 17.09
C ASP A 401 10.21 -14.26 17.63
N PHE A 402 9.72 -15.28 16.96
CA PHE A 402 9.86 -16.68 17.34
C PHE A 402 10.65 -17.51 16.29
N GLY A 403 11.44 -16.83 15.49
CA GLY A 403 12.29 -17.43 14.45
C GLY A 403 11.55 -17.72 13.16
N HIS A 404 10.69 -18.71 13.12
CA HIS A 404 9.92 -19.08 11.92
C HIS A 404 8.53 -18.42 11.83
N TYR A 405 8.12 -17.67 12.85
CA TYR A 405 6.91 -16.85 12.83
C TYR A 405 7.06 -15.60 13.72
N TYR A 406 6.16 -14.65 13.53
CA TYR A 406 6.04 -13.44 14.33
C TYR A 406 4.61 -13.29 14.84
N LEU A 407 4.45 -12.64 15.98
CA LEU A 407 3.15 -12.17 16.48
C LEU A 407 3.19 -10.64 16.58
N ARG A 408 2.31 -9.96 15.82
CA ARG A 408 2.17 -8.50 15.83
C ARG A 408 0.70 -8.12 15.74
N ASP A 409 0.26 -7.19 16.55
CA ASP A 409 -1.14 -6.72 16.60
C ASP A 409 -2.15 -7.87 16.74
N GLY A 410 -1.78 -8.96 17.43
CA GLY A 410 -2.61 -10.16 17.59
C GLY A 410 -2.80 -10.97 16.28
N VAL A 411 -1.91 -10.80 15.28
CA VAL A 411 -1.89 -11.57 14.03
C VAL A 411 -0.61 -12.39 13.95
N ILE A 412 -0.73 -13.68 13.65
CA ILE A 412 0.42 -14.54 13.33
C ILE A 412 0.92 -14.23 11.94
N ILE A 413 2.23 -14.08 11.79
CA ILE A 413 2.85 -13.85 10.48
C ILE A 413 3.90 -14.93 10.25
N ILE A 414 3.69 -15.75 9.24
CA ILE A 414 4.69 -16.67 8.71
C ILE A 414 5.45 -15.92 7.61
N PRO A 415 6.73 -15.58 7.82
CA PRO A 415 7.45 -14.73 6.88
C PRO A 415 7.80 -15.47 5.59
N LYS A 416 8.25 -14.72 4.59
CA LYS A 416 8.66 -15.25 3.30
C LYS A 416 9.73 -16.34 3.45
N ASN A 417 9.58 -17.43 2.66
CA ASN A 417 10.48 -18.60 2.66
C ASN A 417 10.56 -19.36 4.01
N ALA A 418 9.74 -19.03 5.01
CA ALA A 418 9.76 -19.75 6.29
C ALA A 418 9.33 -21.20 6.14
N VAL A 419 9.93 -22.05 6.97
CA VAL A 419 9.61 -23.49 7.08
C VAL A 419 8.95 -23.73 8.43
N VAL A 420 7.71 -24.19 8.42
CA VAL A 420 6.96 -24.64 9.60
C VAL A 420 6.88 -26.15 9.55
N PRO A 421 7.56 -26.88 10.44
CA PRO A 421 7.56 -28.34 10.45
C PRO A 421 6.16 -28.93 10.68
N SER A 422 5.92 -30.14 10.20
CA SER A 422 4.67 -30.87 10.43
C SER A 422 4.37 -31.03 11.93
N GLY A 423 3.10 -30.92 12.32
CA GLY A 423 2.64 -31.03 13.70
C GLY A 423 2.90 -29.77 14.56
N SER A 424 3.43 -28.68 14.00
CA SER A 424 3.68 -27.45 14.74
C SER A 424 2.40 -26.84 15.32
N VAL A 425 2.48 -26.34 16.56
CA VAL A 425 1.41 -25.59 17.23
C VAL A 425 1.92 -24.17 17.53
N ILE A 426 1.31 -23.18 16.84
CA ILE A 426 1.71 -21.76 16.86
C ILE A 426 0.50 -20.90 17.26
#